data_169c2d4ae9118f5cea61f77059768a69
#
_entry.id   169c2d4ae9118f5cea61f77059768a69
#
_cell.length_a   1.000
_cell.length_b   1.000
_cell.length_c   1.000
_cell.angle_alpha   90.00
_cell.angle_beta   90.00
_cell.angle_gamma   90.00
#
_symmetry.space_group_name_H-M   'P 1'
#
loop_
_entity.id
_entity.type
_entity.pdbx_description
1 polymer ?
#
loop_
_entity_poly.entity_id
_entity_poly.type
_entity_poly.pdbx_seq_one_letter_code
_entity_poly.pdbx_strand_id
1 'polypeptide(L)'
;MTLTSRLRRTVSLAAITAVAGTAALAGTASAATFEKAPVLQPGATIPVDFPGYKEPANNKLKANYRIVVVQAEVARGERPSTIITAPKGFKLVTLGLREGAEVGFRADNDYVGKRSVRLTLGVNPNKVAQGQTGHATIYALARRAS
;
A
#
# COMPACT_ATOMS: atom_id res chain seq x y z
N MET A 1 7.41 21.15 15.52
CA MET A 1 7.34 20.77 14.73
C MET A 1 7.14 20.32 14.26
N THR A 2 7.24 20.54 14.81
CA THR A 2 7.09 20.05 13.92
C THR A 2 6.77 19.46 13.52
N LEU A 3 6.77 19.62 14.14
CA LEU A 3 6.40 19.03 13.37
C LEU A 3 6.13 18.44 12.94
N THR A 4 6.18 18.72 13.49
CA THR A 4 5.84 18.19 12.63
C THR A 4 5.53 17.61 12.28
N SER A 5 5.62 17.94 12.97
CA SER A 5 5.28 17.43 12.25
C SER A 5 4.86 16.79 12.18
N ARG A 6 4.79 17.00 12.89
CA ARG A 6 4.34 16.54 12.52
C ARG A 6 3.77 15.88 12.48
N LEU A 7 3.80 16.20 13.07
CA LEU A 7 3.16 15.79 12.63
C LEU A 7 2.58 15.26 12.62
N ARG A 8 2.55 15.46 13.21
CA ARG A 8 1.95 15.14 12.82
C ARG A 8 1.32 14.46 12.73
N ARG A 9 1.36 14.68 13.38
CA ARG A 9 0.71 14.25 12.99
C ARG A 9 0.10 13.63 12.84
N THR A 10 0.22 13.69 13.34
CA THR A 10 -0.40 13.20 12.84
C THR A 10 -1.09 12.71 12.70
N VAL A 11 -1.19 12.70 13.03
CA VAL A 11 -1.86 12.21 12.51
C VAL A 11 -2.54 11.72 12.36
N SER A 12 -2.54 11.64 12.73
CA SER A 12 -3.16 11.15 12.17
C SER A 12 -3.91 10.58 12.17
N LEU A 13 -4.08 10.58 12.54
CA LEU A 13 -4.77 10.01 12.16
C LEU A 13 -5.57 9.54 12.07
N ALA A 14 -5.50 9.42 12.27
CA ALA A 14 -6.14 8.87 11.79
C ALA A 14 -6.88 8.44 11.58
N ALA A 15 -6.97 8.49 11.77
CA ALA A 15 -7.49 8.02 11.19
C ALA A 15 -8.14 7.51 11.10
N ILE A 16 -8.28 7.64 11.34
CA ILE A 16 -8.71 7.10 10.95
C ILE A 16 -9.32 6.61 11.19
N THR A 17 -9.21 6.86 11.45
CA THR A 17 -9.63 6.27 11.39
C THR A 17 -10.13 5.78 11.49
N ALA A 18 -10.23 5.99 11.87
CA ALA A 18 -10.56 5.40 11.83
C ALA A 18 -10.92 4.90 12.01
N VAL A 19 -11.17 5.13 12.32
CA VAL A 19 -11.35 4.44 12.47
C VAL A 19 -11.60 4.04 12.92
N ALA A 20 -11.71 4.05 13.40
CA ALA A 20 -11.76 3.53 13.80
C ALA A 20 -11.92 3.25 14.53
N GLY A 21 -12.04 3.26 15.08
CA GLY A 21 -11.94 2.96 15.69
C GLY A 21 -12.11 2.61 16.61
N THR A 22 -12.31 2.57 17.09
CA THR A 22 -12.30 2.17 17.71
C THR A 22 -12.27 1.61 18.51
N ALA A 23 -12.45 1.57 19.05
CA ALA A 23 -12.27 1.06 19.59
C ALA A 23 -11.95 0.33 20.23
N ALA A 24 -11.95 0.33 20.74
CA ALA A 24 -11.39 -0.28 21.10
C ALA A 24 -11.23 -1.12 21.57
N LEU A 25 -11.16 -1.22 21.78
CA LEU A 25 -10.82 -1.95 22.25
C LEU A 25 -9.94 -2.49 22.73
N ALA A 26 -10.36 -2.17 22.98
CA ALA A 26 -9.39 -2.34 23.95
C ALA A 26 -8.55 -3.56 23.86
N GLY A 27 -7.54 -3.63 24.47
CA GLY A 27 -6.70 -4.75 24.52
C GLY A 27 -6.35 -5.31 23.18
N THR A 28 -7.24 -5.14 22.27
CA THR A 28 -6.94 -5.50 20.93
C THR A 28 -6.57 -4.26 20.20
N ALA A 29 -5.37 -3.87 20.40
CA ALA A 29 -4.83 -2.82 19.60
C ALA A 29 -4.99 -3.19 18.14
N SER A 30 -5.26 -2.23 17.33
CA SER A 30 -5.29 -2.46 15.92
C SER A 30 -3.99 -3.09 15.48
N ALA A 31 -4.09 -4.16 14.77
CA ALA A 31 -2.94 -4.89 14.29
C ALA A 31 -2.38 -4.33 13.01
N ALA A 32 -3.09 -3.40 12.37
CA ALA A 32 -2.65 -2.89 11.09
C ALA A 32 -3.14 -1.49 10.86
N THR A 33 -2.32 -0.71 10.18
CA THR A 33 -2.72 0.58 9.65
C THR A 33 -2.38 0.61 8.17
N PHE A 34 -3.22 1.28 7.40
CA PHE A 34 -3.02 1.43 5.98
C PHE A 34 -3.19 2.90 5.63
N GLU A 35 -2.18 3.47 5.00
CA GLU A 35 -2.21 4.87 4.66
C GLU A 35 -1.99 5.03 3.17
N LYS A 36 -2.92 5.73 2.49
CA LYS A 36 -2.77 6.02 1.09
C LYS A 36 -1.90 7.24 0.91
N ALA A 37 -0.87 7.11 0.09
CA ALA A 37 -0.07 8.23 -0.32
C ALA A 37 -0.65 8.81 -1.62
N PRO A 38 -0.22 10.00 -2.05
CA PRO A 38 -0.68 10.55 -3.31
C PRO A 38 -0.38 9.60 -4.48
N VAL A 39 -1.33 9.51 -5.39
CA VAL A 39 -1.17 8.69 -6.60
C VAL A 39 -0.06 9.28 -7.45
N LEU A 40 0.84 8.42 -7.93
CA LEU A 40 1.92 8.88 -8.79
C LEU A 40 1.36 9.19 -10.18
N GLN A 41 1.71 10.36 -10.68
CA GLN A 41 1.22 10.89 -11.94
C GLN A 41 2.24 10.69 -13.05
N PRO A 42 1.84 10.86 -14.32
CA PRO A 42 2.78 10.77 -15.44
C PRO A 42 4.00 11.66 -15.23
N GLY A 43 5.17 11.15 -15.61
CA GLY A 43 6.42 11.86 -15.41
C GLY A 43 7.11 11.51 -14.10
N ALA A 44 6.41 10.87 -13.18
CA ALA A 44 7.03 10.41 -11.94
C ALA A 44 8.01 9.28 -12.23
N THR A 45 9.05 9.17 -11.42
CA THR A 45 9.98 8.04 -11.51
C THR A 45 9.27 6.79 -11.01
N ILE A 46 9.38 5.71 -11.77
CA ILE A 46 8.77 4.43 -11.39
C ILE A 46 9.58 3.86 -10.22
N PRO A 47 8.92 3.58 -9.08
CA PRO A 47 9.63 3.29 -7.84
C PRO A 47 10.13 1.87 -7.68
N VAL A 48 9.56 0.91 -8.43
CA VAL A 48 9.91 -0.51 -8.31
C VAL A 48 9.78 -1.18 -9.66
N ASP A 49 10.38 -2.36 -9.79
CA ASP A 49 10.15 -3.21 -10.95
C ASP A 49 8.83 -3.93 -10.76
N PHE A 50 7.91 -3.76 -11.69
CA PHE A 50 6.62 -4.42 -11.63
C PHE A 50 6.66 -5.71 -12.43
N PRO A 51 6.25 -6.84 -11.84
CA PRO A 51 6.21 -8.10 -12.57
C PRO A 51 5.35 -7.98 -13.84
N GLY A 52 5.90 -8.44 -14.96
CA GLY A 52 5.18 -8.43 -16.22
C GLY A 52 5.05 -7.08 -16.90
N TYR A 53 5.63 -6.05 -16.35
CA TYR A 53 5.61 -4.71 -16.92
C TYR A 53 7.00 -4.29 -17.33
N LYS A 54 7.15 -3.89 -18.59
CA LYS A 54 8.43 -3.42 -19.09
C LYS A 54 8.50 -1.90 -18.95
N GLU A 55 9.45 -1.44 -18.14
CA GLU A 55 9.61 -0.01 -17.89
C GLU A 55 10.07 0.74 -19.14
N PRO A 56 9.60 1.99 -19.29
CA PRO A 56 10.17 2.86 -20.31
C PRO A 56 11.65 3.10 -20.07
N ALA A 57 12.39 3.36 -21.14
CA ALA A 57 13.84 3.55 -21.03
C ALA A 57 14.23 4.70 -20.08
N ASN A 58 13.41 5.73 -19.98
CA ASN A 58 13.69 6.86 -19.10
C ASN A 58 13.19 6.65 -17.67
N ASN A 59 12.61 5.48 -17.36
CA ASN A 59 12.06 5.14 -16.04
C ASN A 59 11.00 6.13 -15.54
N LYS A 60 10.29 6.75 -16.45
CA LYS A 60 9.21 7.69 -16.10
C LYS A 60 7.85 7.12 -16.44
N LEU A 61 6.89 7.38 -15.58
CA LEU A 61 5.52 6.89 -15.75
C LEU A 61 4.87 7.57 -16.96
N LYS A 62 4.31 6.75 -17.85
CA LYS A 62 3.67 7.24 -19.06
C LYS A 62 2.28 7.81 -18.76
N ALA A 63 1.76 8.58 -19.73
CA ALA A 63 0.52 9.33 -19.57
C ALA A 63 -0.70 8.48 -19.26
N ASN A 64 -0.76 7.26 -19.81
CA ASN A 64 -1.92 6.39 -19.61
C ASN A 64 -1.78 5.47 -18.40
N TYR A 65 -0.82 5.73 -17.52
CA TYR A 65 -0.59 4.94 -16.32
C TYR A 65 -0.66 5.78 -15.06
N ARG A 66 -1.01 5.13 -13.96
CA ARG A 66 -0.98 5.70 -12.61
C ARG A 66 -0.45 4.63 -11.66
N ILE A 67 0.15 5.07 -10.57
CA ILE A 67 0.60 4.14 -9.53
C ILE A 67 -0.05 4.55 -8.21
N VAL A 68 -0.84 3.66 -7.65
CA VAL A 68 -1.44 3.84 -6.33
C VAL A 68 -0.43 3.36 -5.30
N VAL A 69 -0.21 4.15 -4.27
CA VAL A 69 0.79 3.88 -3.23
C VAL A 69 0.08 3.70 -1.91
N VAL A 70 0.36 2.60 -1.23
CA VAL A 70 -0.21 2.33 0.09
C VAL A 70 0.91 1.94 1.03
N GLN A 71 0.99 2.62 2.16
CA GLN A 71 1.93 2.27 3.21
C GLN A 71 1.20 1.43 4.25
N ALA A 72 1.79 0.32 4.63
CA ALA A 72 1.17 -0.62 5.55
C ALA A 72 2.06 -0.87 6.76
N GLU A 73 1.43 -0.94 7.93
CA GLU A 73 2.06 -1.39 9.17
C GLU A 73 1.24 -2.55 9.69
N VAL A 74 1.89 -3.67 9.94
CA VAL A 74 1.21 -4.89 10.34
C VAL A 74 1.94 -5.51 11.52
N ALA A 75 1.23 -5.79 12.60
CA ALA A 75 1.81 -6.46 13.75
C ALA A 75 2.10 -7.92 13.41
N ARG A 76 3.22 -8.41 13.90
CA ARG A 76 3.58 -9.81 13.68
C ARG A 76 2.49 -10.73 14.24
N GLY A 77 2.11 -11.71 13.45
CA GLY A 77 1.07 -12.67 13.81
C GLY A 77 -0.30 -12.30 13.29
N GLU A 78 -0.46 -11.08 12.81
CA GLU A 78 -1.73 -10.63 12.25
C GLU A 78 -1.75 -10.82 10.74
N ARG A 79 -2.96 -10.97 10.20
CA ARG A 79 -3.13 -11.14 8.76
C ARG A 79 -4.28 -10.27 8.27
N PRO A 80 -4.11 -8.96 8.32
CA PRO A 80 -5.16 -8.05 7.90
C PRO A 80 -5.35 -8.06 6.40
N SER A 81 -6.53 -7.62 5.98
CA SER A 81 -6.84 -7.43 4.57
C SER A 81 -7.08 -5.96 4.29
N THR A 82 -6.75 -5.54 3.10
CA THR A 82 -7.07 -4.21 2.61
C THR A 82 -7.45 -4.29 1.14
N ILE A 83 -8.14 -3.28 0.66
CA ILE A 83 -8.52 -3.20 -0.74
C ILE A 83 -7.80 -2.01 -1.36
N ILE A 84 -7.13 -2.26 -2.47
CA ILE A 84 -6.51 -1.20 -3.26
C ILE A 84 -7.38 -0.99 -4.50
N THR A 85 -7.75 0.26 -4.74
CA THR A 85 -8.61 0.62 -5.86
C THR A 85 -7.87 1.58 -6.77
N ALA A 86 -7.89 1.28 -8.07
CA ALA A 86 -7.30 2.16 -9.07
C ALA A 86 -8.12 3.45 -9.19
N PRO A 87 -7.51 4.55 -9.60
CA PRO A 87 -8.26 5.78 -9.85
C PRO A 87 -9.37 5.56 -10.86
N LYS A 88 -10.39 6.40 -10.80
CA LYS A 88 -11.51 6.31 -11.73
C LYS A 88 -10.99 6.36 -13.17
N GLY A 89 -11.47 5.43 -13.98
CA GLY A 89 -11.06 5.35 -15.38
C GLY A 89 -9.81 4.50 -15.61
N PHE A 90 -9.27 3.91 -14.56
CA PHE A 90 -8.07 3.06 -14.64
C PHE A 90 -8.38 1.66 -14.14
N LYS A 91 -7.60 0.70 -14.60
CA LYS A 91 -7.69 -0.69 -14.19
C LYS A 91 -6.33 -1.21 -13.80
N LEU A 92 -6.30 -2.12 -12.85
CA LEU A 92 -5.06 -2.66 -12.30
C LEU A 92 -4.34 -3.51 -13.33
N VAL A 93 -3.02 -3.39 -13.36
CA VAL A 93 -2.13 -4.15 -14.23
C VAL A 93 -1.31 -5.12 -13.39
N THR A 94 -0.64 -4.64 -12.36
CA THR A 94 0.22 -5.46 -11.53
C THR A 94 0.49 -4.75 -10.21
N LEU A 95 1.05 -5.51 -9.27
CA LEU A 95 1.40 -5.02 -7.94
C LEU A 95 2.89 -5.18 -7.70
N GLY A 96 3.44 -4.33 -6.86
CA GLY A 96 4.84 -4.41 -6.48
C GLY A 96 5.05 -3.99 -5.04
N LEU A 97 6.18 -4.41 -4.48
CA LEU A 97 6.59 -4.05 -3.12
C LEU A 97 7.91 -3.30 -3.20
N ARG A 98 8.04 -2.30 -2.34
CA ARG A 98 9.31 -1.64 -2.17
C ARG A 98 10.33 -2.64 -1.65
N GLU A 99 11.55 -2.55 -2.16
CA GLU A 99 12.63 -3.41 -1.72
C GLU A 99 12.86 -3.23 -0.22
N GLY A 100 13.18 -4.33 0.46
CA GLY A 100 13.38 -4.30 1.90
C GLY A 100 12.10 -4.38 2.71
N ALA A 101 10.97 -4.67 2.09
CA ALA A 101 9.69 -4.77 2.78
C ALA A 101 9.73 -5.84 3.86
N GLU A 102 9.12 -5.52 5.00
CA GLU A 102 9.00 -6.45 6.11
C GLU A 102 7.66 -7.19 6.11
N VAL A 103 6.77 -6.77 5.23
CA VAL A 103 5.42 -7.34 5.09
C VAL A 103 5.26 -7.78 3.65
N GLY A 104 4.74 -8.98 3.48
CA GLY A 104 4.36 -9.48 2.17
C GLY A 104 2.85 -9.45 2.00
N PHE A 105 2.40 -9.71 0.79
CA PHE A 105 0.97 -9.76 0.53
C PHE A 105 0.63 -10.92 -0.39
N ARG A 106 -0.64 -11.28 -0.33
CA ARG A 106 -1.24 -12.22 -1.25
C ARG A 106 -2.45 -11.52 -1.84
N ALA A 107 -2.52 -11.46 -3.16
CA ALA A 107 -3.62 -10.83 -3.85
C ALA A 107 -4.68 -11.87 -4.20
N ASP A 108 -5.94 -11.45 -4.17
CA ASP A 108 -7.01 -12.28 -4.70
C ASP A 108 -6.78 -12.44 -6.21
N ASN A 109 -7.18 -13.59 -6.73
CA ASN A 109 -6.98 -13.92 -8.13
C ASN A 109 -7.72 -12.99 -9.06
N ASP A 110 -7.23 -12.90 -10.30
CA ASP A 110 -7.90 -12.22 -11.40
C ASP A 110 -8.15 -10.74 -11.19
N TYR A 111 -7.26 -10.07 -10.48
CA TYR A 111 -7.40 -8.62 -10.30
C TYR A 111 -6.97 -7.84 -11.53
N VAL A 112 -6.16 -8.42 -12.39
CA VAL A 112 -5.67 -7.74 -13.59
C VAL A 112 -6.84 -7.37 -14.50
N GLY A 113 -6.92 -6.10 -14.87
CA GLY A 113 -8.03 -5.60 -15.67
C GLY A 113 -9.23 -5.18 -14.84
N LYS A 114 -9.17 -5.35 -13.53
CA LYS A 114 -10.23 -4.89 -12.62
C LYS A 114 -9.81 -3.61 -11.95
N ARG A 115 -10.75 -2.94 -11.32
CA ARG A 115 -10.47 -1.68 -10.66
C ARG A 115 -9.94 -1.85 -9.25
N SER A 116 -10.23 -2.96 -8.61
CA SER A 116 -9.84 -3.18 -7.21
C SER A 116 -9.25 -4.56 -7.00
N VAL A 117 -8.43 -4.66 -5.98
CA VAL A 117 -7.86 -5.94 -5.53
C VAL A 117 -7.88 -5.98 -4.01
N ARG A 118 -8.21 -7.15 -3.47
CA ARG A 118 -8.09 -7.39 -2.04
C ARG A 118 -6.72 -8.01 -1.78
N LEU A 119 -6.02 -7.46 -0.81
CA LEU A 119 -4.73 -8.00 -0.38
C LEU A 119 -4.86 -8.51 1.04
N THR A 120 -4.27 -9.66 1.30
CA THR A 120 -4.07 -10.15 2.66
C THR A 120 -2.60 -10.03 2.96
N LEU A 121 -2.27 -9.40 4.08
CA LEU A 121 -0.88 -9.08 4.41
C LEU A 121 -0.41 -9.95 5.57
N GLY A 122 0.89 -10.17 5.61
CA GLY A 122 1.53 -10.89 6.70
C GLY A 122 2.97 -10.47 6.84
N VAL A 123 3.43 -10.42 8.07
CA VAL A 123 4.79 -10.02 8.40
C VAL A 123 5.73 -11.18 8.11
N ASN A 124 6.91 -10.85 7.58
CA ASN A 124 7.98 -11.83 7.41
C ASN A 124 8.59 -12.10 8.77
N PRO A 125 8.45 -13.31 9.34
CA PRO A 125 8.94 -13.60 10.68
C PRO A 125 10.46 -13.57 10.77
N ASN A 126 11.17 -13.62 9.66
CA ASN A 126 12.62 -13.52 9.66
C ASN A 126 13.11 -12.08 9.76
N LYS A 127 12.22 -11.11 9.54
CA LYS A 127 12.58 -9.69 9.55
C LYS A 127 12.00 -8.93 10.72
N VAL A 128 10.96 -9.46 11.35
CA VAL A 128 10.25 -8.74 12.41
C VAL A 128 10.12 -9.67 13.62
N ALA A 129 10.60 -9.21 14.76
CA ALA A 129 10.53 -9.97 15.98
C ALA A 129 9.10 -10.02 16.52
N GLN A 130 8.85 -11.03 17.35
CA GLN A 130 7.56 -11.17 18.00
C GLN A 130 7.27 -9.95 18.85
N GLY A 131 6.04 -9.46 18.79
CA GLY A 131 5.65 -8.25 19.50
C GLY A 131 5.97 -6.97 18.76
N GLN A 132 6.59 -7.09 17.60
CA GLN A 132 6.97 -5.94 16.78
C GLN A 132 6.05 -5.78 15.56
N THR A 133 6.18 -4.65 14.90
CA THR A 133 5.38 -4.29 13.74
C THR A 133 6.27 -4.21 12.51
N GLY A 134 5.80 -4.77 11.42
CA GLY A 134 6.51 -4.69 10.14
C GLY A 134 5.90 -3.62 9.25
N HIS A 135 6.71 -3.11 8.33
CA HIS A 135 6.32 -2.04 7.41
C HIS A 135 6.51 -2.48 5.97
N ALA A 136 5.66 -1.97 5.10
CA ALA A 136 5.81 -2.16 3.67
C ALA A 136 5.18 -1.02 2.91
N THR A 137 5.74 -0.71 1.75
CA THR A 137 5.10 0.18 0.79
C THR A 137 4.68 -0.66 -0.40
N ILE A 138 3.39 -0.63 -0.71
CA ILE A 138 2.79 -1.42 -1.77
C ILE A 138 2.43 -0.48 -2.90
N TYR A 139 2.79 -0.87 -4.11
CA TYR A 139 2.50 -0.10 -5.31
C TYR A 139 1.56 -0.89 -6.21
N ALA A 140 0.54 -0.22 -6.71
CA ALA A 140 -0.37 -0.84 -7.67
C ALA A 140 -0.30 -0.06 -8.97
N LEU A 141 0.17 -0.69 -10.02
CA LEU A 141 0.24 -0.08 -11.33
C LEU A 141 -1.12 -0.22 -12.01
N ALA A 142 -1.66 0.88 -12.50
CA ALA A 142 -2.94 0.91 -13.17
C ALA A 142 -2.79 1.57 -14.54
N ARG A 143 -3.56 1.11 -15.51
CA ARG A 143 -3.57 1.65 -16.86
C ARG A 143 -4.96 2.16 -17.18
N ARG A 144 -5.01 3.23 -17.98
CA ARG A 144 -6.28 3.80 -18.39
C ARG A 144 -7.12 2.73 -19.11
N ALA A 145 -8.38 2.61 -18.71
CA ALA A 145 -9.31 1.71 -19.35
C ALA A 145 -9.70 2.29 -20.70
N SER A 146 -9.71 1.45 -21.72
CA SER A 146 -10.09 1.88 -23.06
C SER A 146 -11.59 1.68 -23.31
#